data_5a93b79722addf23beb80f4684c8f786
#
_entry.id   5a93b79722addf23beb80f4684c8f786
#
_cell.length_a   1.000
_cell.length_b   1.000
_cell.length_c   1.000
_cell.angle_alpha   90.00
_cell.angle_beta   90.00
_cell.angle_gamma   90.00
#
_symmetry.space_group_name_H-M   'P 1'
#
loop_
_entity.id
_entity.type
_entity.pdbx_description
1 polymer ?
#
loop_
_entity_poly.entity_id
_entity_poly.type
_entity_poly.pdbx_seq_one_letter_code
_entity_poly.pdbx_strand_id
1 'polypeptide(L)'
;GLEGVEYGLDFLVQMHRGVKKTVGKRVAVVGAGFTALDCARVASRLGAQEVTIHIRTAEEYIPVTQEEVFEAKREGVRIKGLRTPVGLTVEGNRLTGIEFVQNRLGGWRAGGRRQAIPIEGSEFHEPCDTIIIAIGQQTVNDFLGTKLELDRWGNVRVGVDGMTSHKGMFAAGDYVNGASTVVQAVGHGRQVAKRIDAWLMGRERRKQVVRIVPVDKPLRERAFDFIPRQHMPTAGLAERTQSMT
;
A
#
# COMPACT_ATOMS: atom_id res chain seq x y z
N GLY A 1 13.03 19.06 -9.78
CA GLY A 1 12.13 18.05 -10.33
C GLY A 1 11.04 18.70 -11.17
N LEU A 2 10.25 17.93 -11.89
CA LEU A 2 9.13 18.40 -12.69
C LEU A 2 7.99 18.86 -11.75
N GLU A 3 7.47 20.07 -11.96
CA GLU A 3 6.34 20.60 -11.18
C GLU A 3 5.07 19.81 -11.47
N GLY A 4 4.35 19.42 -10.41
CA GLY A 4 3.15 18.61 -10.50
C GLY A 4 3.40 17.10 -10.42
N VAL A 5 4.64 16.63 -10.25
CA VAL A 5 4.95 15.20 -10.06
C VAL A 5 5.42 14.96 -8.63
N GLU A 6 4.75 14.04 -7.93
CA GLU A 6 5.01 13.72 -6.52
C GLU A 6 5.03 12.22 -6.28
N TYR A 7 5.81 11.79 -5.29
CA TYR A 7 5.76 10.42 -4.79
C TYR A 7 4.76 10.32 -3.63
N GLY A 8 3.97 9.26 -3.60
CA GLY A 8 2.84 9.12 -2.68
C GLY A 8 3.23 9.22 -1.21
N LEU A 9 4.33 8.58 -0.80
CA LEU A 9 4.78 8.64 0.59
C LEU A 9 5.24 10.06 0.98
N ASP A 10 6.02 10.72 0.12
CA ASP A 10 6.49 12.09 0.36
C ASP A 10 5.31 13.07 0.41
N PHE A 11 4.32 12.91 -0.48
CA PHE A 11 3.08 13.67 -0.47
C PHE A 11 2.36 13.54 0.88
N LEU A 12 2.12 12.32 1.36
CA LEU A 12 1.46 12.06 2.64
C LEU A 12 2.24 12.62 3.83
N VAL A 13 3.57 12.44 3.84
CA VAL A 13 4.43 12.97 4.91
C VAL A 13 4.40 14.50 4.95
N GLN A 14 4.52 15.16 3.82
CA GLN A 14 4.46 16.62 3.75
C GLN A 14 3.11 17.16 4.23
N MET A 15 2.04 16.47 3.85
CA MET A 15 0.69 16.82 4.27
C MET A 15 0.52 16.65 5.78
N HIS A 16 0.89 15.51 6.36
CA HIS A 16 0.81 15.26 7.80
C HIS A 16 1.65 16.22 8.64
N ARG A 17 2.77 16.69 8.10
CA ARG A 17 3.61 17.71 8.74
C ARG A 17 3.06 19.14 8.57
N GLY A 18 1.94 19.32 7.88
CA GLY A 18 1.36 20.62 7.60
C GLY A 18 2.18 21.50 6.65
N VAL A 19 3.18 20.93 5.98
CA VAL A 19 4.01 21.62 4.97
C VAL A 19 3.23 21.82 3.69
N LYS A 20 2.54 20.76 3.21
CA LYS A 20 1.70 20.81 2.03
C LYS A 20 0.25 21.10 2.40
N LYS A 21 -0.31 22.15 1.84
CA LYS A 21 -1.68 22.61 2.13
C LYS A 21 -2.59 22.66 0.89
N THR A 22 -2.01 22.50 -0.28
CA THR A 22 -2.73 22.57 -1.57
C THR A 22 -2.23 21.51 -2.52
N VAL A 23 -3.08 21.17 -3.47
CA VAL A 23 -2.81 20.26 -4.57
C VAL A 23 -3.41 20.86 -5.85
N GLY A 24 -3.07 20.35 -7.01
CA GLY A 24 -3.66 20.79 -8.26
C GLY A 24 -5.16 20.51 -8.36
N LYS A 25 -5.78 21.00 -9.41
CA LYS A 25 -7.23 20.82 -9.63
C LYS A 25 -7.58 19.43 -10.13
N ARG A 26 -6.76 18.88 -11.04
CA ARG A 26 -6.94 17.54 -11.64
C ARG A 26 -5.80 16.65 -11.25
N VAL A 27 -6.06 15.76 -10.31
CA VAL A 27 -5.06 14.88 -9.71
C VAL A 27 -5.20 13.46 -10.25
N ALA A 28 -4.13 12.97 -10.85
CA ALA A 28 -4.00 11.58 -11.27
C ALA A 28 -3.15 10.84 -10.22
N VAL A 29 -3.68 9.79 -9.61
CA VAL A 29 -2.93 8.91 -8.70
C VAL A 29 -2.65 7.61 -9.44
N VAL A 30 -1.39 7.22 -9.54
CA VAL A 30 -0.99 5.97 -10.20
C VAL A 30 -0.62 4.93 -9.14
N GLY A 31 -1.42 3.87 -9.06
CA GLY A 31 -1.23 2.78 -8.09
C GLY A 31 -2.53 2.12 -7.70
N ALA A 32 -2.44 0.97 -7.00
CA ALA A 32 -3.61 0.19 -6.61
C ALA A 32 -3.62 -0.21 -5.12
N GLY A 33 -2.62 0.18 -4.36
CA GLY A 33 -2.50 -0.16 -2.93
C GLY A 33 -3.16 0.86 -2.01
N PHE A 34 -3.11 0.60 -0.71
CA PHE A 34 -3.61 1.51 0.34
C PHE A 34 -3.03 2.92 0.20
N THR A 35 -1.72 3.05 -0.06
CA THR A 35 -1.08 4.35 -0.28
C THR A 35 -1.73 5.16 -1.41
N ALA A 36 -2.18 4.50 -2.49
CA ALA A 36 -2.85 5.19 -3.59
C ALA A 36 -4.23 5.72 -3.16
N LEU A 37 -4.98 4.92 -2.39
CA LEU A 37 -6.27 5.36 -1.85
C LEU A 37 -6.09 6.52 -0.85
N ASP A 38 -5.13 6.41 0.05
CA ASP A 38 -4.82 7.48 1.02
C ASP A 38 -4.45 8.77 0.31
N CYS A 39 -3.54 8.71 -0.69
CA CYS A 39 -3.17 9.87 -1.49
C CYS A 39 -4.37 10.50 -2.20
N ALA A 40 -5.24 9.69 -2.77
CA ALA A 40 -6.41 10.18 -3.50
C ALA A 40 -7.42 10.86 -2.57
N ARG A 41 -7.70 10.26 -1.41
CA ARG A 41 -8.61 10.85 -0.40
C ARG A 41 -8.03 12.14 0.18
N VAL A 42 -6.72 12.14 0.48
CA VAL A 42 -6.02 13.36 0.92
C VAL A 42 -6.06 14.45 -0.14
N ALA A 43 -5.82 14.13 -1.42
CA ALA A 43 -5.90 15.08 -2.51
C ALA A 43 -7.31 15.68 -2.64
N SER A 44 -8.36 14.86 -2.50
CA SER A 44 -9.75 15.32 -2.48
C SER A 44 -9.99 16.31 -1.34
N ARG A 45 -9.54 16.00 -0.12
CA ARG A 45 -9.68 16.87 1.08
C ARG A 45 -8.87 18.16 0.99
N LEU A 46 -7.76 18.15 0.23
CA LEU A 46 -6.97 19.36 -0.07
C LEU A 46 -7.62 20.26 -1.14
N GLY A 47 -8.82 19.92 -1.63
CA GLY A 47 -9.59 20.74 -2.54
C GLY A 47 -9.36 20.48 -4.03
N ALA A 48 -8.80 19.32 -4.42
CA ALA A 48 -8.78 18.90 -5.80
C ALA A 48 -10.20 18.81 -6.36
N GLN A 49 -10.43 19.34 -7.56
CA GLN A 49 -11.75 19.30 -8.22
C GLN A 49 -12.05 17.91 -8.81
N GLU A 50 -11.01 17.25 -9.29
CA GLU A 50 -11.07 15.90 -9.84
C GLU A 50 -9.91 15.06 -9.34
N VAL A 51 -10.22 13.91 -8.76
CA VAL A 51 -9.20 12.92 -8.34
C VAL A 51 -9.51 11.59 -8.99
N THR A 52 -8.54 11.06 -9.72
CA THR A 52 -8.69 9.75 -10.38
C THR A 52 -7.50 8.85 -10.05
N ILE A 53 -7.81 7.65 -9.56
CA ILE A 53 -6.82 6.58 -9.38
C ILE A 53 -6.76 5.77 -10.68
N HIS A 54 -5.56 5.61 -11.24
CA HIS A 54 -5.29 4.82 -12.44
C HIS A 54 -4.59 3.52 -12.05
N ILE A 55 -5.17 2.39 -12.44
CA ILE A 55 -4.68 1.06 -12.12
C ILE A 55 -4.48 0.22 -13.38
N ARG A 56 -3.46 -0.65 -13.35
CA ARG A 56 -3.11 -1.48 -14.52
C ARG A 56 -4.08 -2.64 -14.76
N THR A 57 -4.69 -3.14 -13.69
CA THR A 57 -5.68 -4.23 -13.72
C THR A 57 -7.10 -3.65 -13.66
N ALA A 58 -8.12 -4.50 -13.68
CA ALA A 58 -9.48 -4.05 -13.42
C ALA A 58 -9.70 -3.77 -11.93
N GLU A 59 -10.71 -2.97 -11.61
CA GLU A 59 -11.01 -2.49 -10.26
C GLU A 59 -11.28 -3.64 -9.28
N GLU A 60 -11.90 -4.73 -9.72
CA GLU A 60 -12.19 -5.90 -8.92
C GLU A 60 -10.94 -6.63 -8.38
N TYR A 61 -9.76 -6.32 -8.95
CA TYR A 61 -8.46 -6.90 -8.54
C TYR A 61 -7.60 -5.93 -7.72
N ILE A 62 -8.18 -4.87 -7.20
CA ILE A 62 -7.49 -3.95 -6.29
C ILE A 62 -7.13 -4.71 -5.00
N PRO A 63 -5.85 -4.70 -4.55
CA PRO A 63 -5.41 -5.45 -3.38
C PRO A 63 -5.68 -4.70 -2.06
N VAL A 64 -6.84 -4.08 -1.95
CA VAL A 64 -7.32 -3.38 -0.75
C VAL A 64 -8.75 -3.84 -0.43
N THR A 65 -9.26 -3.50 0.76
CA THR A 65 -10.62 -3.88 1.14
C THR A 65 -11.66 -3.15 0.31
N GLN A 66 -12.78 -3.80 0.03
CA GLN A 66 -13.90 -3.18 -0.69
C GLN A 66 -14.47 -1.97 0.05
N GLU A 67 -14.37 -1.98 1.38
CA GLU A 67 -14.78 -0.88 2.25
C GLU A 67 -13.94 0.38 1.99
N GLU A 68 -12.62 0.26 1.86
CA GLU A 68 -11.73 1.38 1.52
C GLU A 68 -12.03 1.94 0.11
N VAL A 69 -12.27 1.06 -0.86
CA VAL A 69 -12.67 1.47 -2.22
C VAL A 69 -14.00 2.23 -2.18
N PHE A 70 -14.97 1.71 -1.43
CA PHE A 70 -16.28 2.33 -1.27
C PHE A 70 -16.18 3.72 -0.64
N GLU A 71 -15.40 3.85 0.45
CA GLU A 71 -15.21 5.13 1.12
C GLU A 71 -14.48 6.16 0.25
N ALA A 72 -13.46 5.75 -0.51
CA ALA A 72 -12.80 6.63 -1.46
C ALA A 72 -13.77 7.16 -2.53
N LYS A 73 -14.61 6.29 -3.08
CA LYS A 73 -15.65 6.70 -4.05
C LYS A 73 -16.68 7.65 -3.45
N ARG A 74 -17.08 7.44 -2.19
CA ARG A 74 -17.97 8.37 -1.49
C ARG A 74 -17.36 9.76 -1.32
N GLU A 75 -16.04 9.85 -1.17
CA GLU A 75 -15.30 11.12 -1.11
C GLU A 75 -15.05 11.73 -2.52
N GLY A 76 -15.67 11.19 -3.56
CA GLY A 76 -15.59 11.73 -4.94
C GLY A 76 -14.41 11.22 -5.76
N VAL A 77 -13.63 10.27 -5.23
CA VAL A 77 -12.50 9.67 -5.96
C VAL A 77 -13.03 8.74 -7.06
N ARG A 78 -12.53 8.91 -8.28
CA ARG A 78 -12.79 8.00 -9.41
C ARG A 78 -11.69 6.97 -9.52
N ILE A 79 -12.04 5.74 -9.90
CA ILE A 79 -11.09 4.66 -10.16
C ILE A 79 -11.25 4.22 -11.61
N LYS A 80 -10.15 4.26 -12.36
CA LYS A 80 -10.10 3.85 -13.76
C LYS A 80 -9.09 2.72 -13.94
N GLY A 81 -9.61 1.54 -14.24
CA GLY A 81 -8.82 0.33 -14.47
C GLY A 81 -8.28 0.18 -15.88
N LEU A 82 -7.45 -0.85 -16.06
CA LEU A 82 -6.89 -1.30 -17.34
C LEU A 82 -6.09 -0.21 -18.07
N ARG A 83 -5.24 0.53 -17.33
CA ARG A 83 -4.43 1.63 -17.85
C ARG A 83 -3.01 1.55 -17.33
N THR A 84 -2.05 1.57 -18.24
CA THR A 84 -0.63 1.67 -17.91
C THR A 84 -0.11 3.04 -18.34
N PRO A 85 0.45 3.86 -17.45
CA PRO A 85 1.10 5.10 -17.83
C PRO A 85 2.35 4.79 -18.68
N VAL A 86 2.53 5.53 -19.76
CA VAL A 86 3.67 5.38 -20.69
C VAL A 86 4.43 6.67 -20.91
N GLY A 87 3.85 7.83 -20.59
CA GLY A 87 4.49 9.12 -20.75
C GLY A 87 3.84 10.22 -19.94
N LEU A 88 4.50 11.37 -19.87
CA LEU A 88 4.01 12.60 -19.28
C LEU A 88 4.01 13.69 -20.35
N THR A 89 2.96 14.52 -20.35
CA THR A 89 2.90 15.73 -21.17
C THR A 89 3.26 16.92 -20.31
N VAL A 90 4.15 17.78 -20.81
CA VAL A 90 4.68 18.92 -20.04
C VAL A 90 4.69 20.18 -20.90
N GLU A 91 4.50 21.33 -20.27
CA GLU A 91 4.74 22.65 -20.84
C GLU A 91 5.80 23.36 -19.98
N GLY A 92 6.97 23.58 -20.57
CA GLY A 92 8.14 24.05 -19.81
C GLY A 92 8.55 23.03 -18.73
N ASN A 93 8.44 23.41 -17.46
CA ASN A 93 8.73 22.54 -16.29
C ASN A 93 7.48 22.07 -15.56
N ARG A 94 6.29 22.23 -16.15
CA ARG A 94 5.01 21.94 -15.52
C ARG A 94 4.29 20.79 -16.19
N LEU A 95 3.75 19.87 -15.39
CA LEU A 95 2.89 18.79 -15.85
C LEU A 95 1.57 19.33 -16.39
N THR A 96 1.16 18.84 -17.57
CA THR A 96 -0.13 19.16 -18.19
C THR A 96 -1.00 17.94 -18.46
N GLY A 97 -0.41 16.75 -18.44
CA GLY A 97 -1.14 15.51 -18.63
C GLY A 97 -0.29 14.26 -18.52
N ILE A 98 -0.95 13.14 -18.69
CA ILE A 98 -0.37 11.80 -18.65
C ILE A 98 -0.83 11.00 -19.86
N GLU A 99 0.09 10.27 -20.48
CA GLU A 99 -0.21 9.34 -21.56
C GLU A 99 -0.34 7.92 -21.01
N PHE A 100 -1.40 7.26 -21.43
CA PHE A 100 -1.71 5.88 -21.06
C PHE A 100 -1.81 5.00 -22.29
N VAL A 101 -1.57 3.71 -22.10
CA VAL A 101 -1.99 2.64 -23.00
C VAL A 101 -3.07 1.82 -22.33
N GLN A 102 -4.09 1.39 -23.04
CA GLN A 102 -5.08 0.47 -22.51
C GLN A 102 -4.51 -0.92 -22.32
N ASN A 103 -4.97 -1.62 -21.28
CA ASN A 103 -4.62 -2.99 -21.02
C ASN A 103 -5.80 -3.92 -21.26
N ARG A 104 -5.49 -5.19 -21.54
CA ARG A 104 -6.39 -6.31 -21.35
C ARG A 104 -5.90 -7.20 -20.22
N LEU A 105 -6.81 -7.94 -19.61
CA LEU A 105 -6.45 -8.92 -18.58
C LEU A 105 -5.88 -10.17 -19.23
N GLY A 106 -4.70 -10.56 -18.79
CA GLY A 106 -4.08 -11.84 -19.12
C GLY A 106 -4.38 -12.93 -18.09
N GLY A 107 -3.53 -13.96 -18.06
CA GLY A 107 -3.61 -15.05 -17.09
C GLY A 107 -3.28 -14.63 -15.66
N TRP A 108 -3.44 -15.56 -14.74
CA TRP A 108 -3.02 -15.40 -13.36
C TRP A 108 -1.51 -15.56 -13.23
N ARG A 109 -0.87 -14.72 -12.44
CA ARG A 109 0.55 -14.84 -12.07
C ARG A 109 0.70 -15.50 -10.70
N ALA A 110 1.89 -16.01 -10.42
CA ALA A 110 2.26 -16.41 -9.06
C ALA A 110 1.97 -15.25 -8.09
N GLY A 111 1.31 -15.55 -6.95
CA GLY A 111 0.86 -14.52 -6.00
C GLY A 111 -0.56 -14.01 -6.22
N GLY A 112 -1.37 -14.67 -7.08
CA GLY A 112 -2.81 -14.40 -7.21
C GLY A 112 -3.18 -13.08 -7.89
N ARG A 113 -2.29 -12.51 -8.71
CA ARG A 113 -2.54 -11.27 -9.45
C ARG A 113 -2.80 -11.56 -10.93
N ARG A 114 -3.79 -10.88 -11.51
CA ARG A 114 -4.01 -10.90 -12.96
C ARG A 114 -2.89 -10.13 -13.68
N GLN A 115 -2.48 -10.65 -14.82
CA GLN A 115 -1.53 -9.96 -15.69
C GLN A 115 -2.25 -8.83 -16.42
N ALA A 116 -1.66 -7.63 -16.40
CA ALA A 116 -2.06 -6.54 -17.28
C ALA A 116 -1.20 -6.61 -18.54
N ILE A 117 -1.83 -6.70 -19.70
CA ILE A 117 -1.17 -6.79 -21.01
C ILE A 117 -1.55 -5.53 -21.79
N PRO A 118 -0.60 -4.65 -22.13
CA PRO A 118 -0.86 -3.49 -22.96
C PRO A 118 -1.41 -3.89 -24.33
N ILE A 119 -2.34 -3.10 -24.84
CA ILE A 119 -2.89 -3.21 -26.19
C ILE A 119 -2.14 -2.21 -27.06
N GLU A 120 -1.43 -2.71 -28.06
CA GLU A 120 -0.67 -1.90 -29.00
C GLU A 120 -1.60 -0.96 -29.79
N GLY A 121 -1.21 0.32 -29.98
CA GLY A 121 -1.98 1.31 -30.69
C GLY A 121 -3.20 1.84 -29.93
N SER A 122 -3.27 1.64 -28.61
CA SER A 122 -4.37 2.09 -27.76
C SER A 122 -3.98 3.28 -26.86
N GLU A 123 -2.94 3.99 -27.25
CA GLU A 123 -2.43 5.15 -26.52
C GLU A 123 -3.48 6.26 -26.50
N PHE A 124 -3.60 6.90 -25.33
CA PHE A 124 -4.51 8.04 -25.16
C PHE A 124 -3.98 8.98 -24.08
N HIS A 125 -4.38 10.23 -24.18
CA HIS A 125 -3.97 11.28 -23.26
C HIS A 125 -5.10 11.61 -22.27
N GLU A 126 -4.73 11.81 -20.99
CA GLU A 126 -5.60 12.41 -19.98
C GLU A 126 -4.96 13.68 -19.40
N PRO A 127 -5.65 14.82 -19.43
CA PRO A 127 -5.13 16.05 -18.87
C PRO A 127 -5.12 15.96 -17.32
N CYS A 128 -4.01 16.29 -16.72
CA CYS A 128 -3.87 16.47 -15.27
C CYS A 128 -2.79 17.50 -14.98
N ASP A 129 -2.89 18.15 -13.85
CA ASP A 129 -1.91 19.12 -13.36
C ASP A 129 -1.08 18.62 -12.19
N THR A 130 -1.48 17.48 -11.62
CA THR A 130 -0.74 16.80 -10.56
C THR A 130 -0.81 15.29 -10.78
N ILE A 131 0.34 14.62 -10.68
CA ILE A 131 0.45 13.16 -10.64
C ILE A 131 1.07 12.74 -9.33
N ILE A 132 0.45 11.77 -8.65
CA ILE A 132 0.97 11.15 -7.43
C ILE A 132 1.31 9.69 -7.73
N ILE A 133 2.58 9.35 -7.63
CA ILE A 133 3.11 8.01 -7.95
C ILE A 133 3.08 7.15 -6.69
N ALA A 134 2.20 6.14 -6.64
CA ALA A 134 1.98 5.25 -5.51
C ALA A 134 2.10 3.76 -5.91
N ILE A 135 3.13 3.42 -6.70
CA ILE A 135 3.31 2.08 -7.32
C ILE A 135 4.14 1.11 -6.48
N GLY A 136 4.50 1.47 -5.27
CA GLY A 136 5.29 0.68 -4.34
C GLY A 136 6.43 1.46 -3.72
N GLN A 137 7.15 0.80 -2.83
CA GLN A 137 8.27 1.35 -2.08
C GLN A 137 9.46 0.39 -2.18
N GLN A 138 10.65 0.92 -2.03
CA GLN A 138 11.88 0.15 -1.89
C GLN A 138 12.48 0.40 -0.52
N THR A 139 13.12 -0.63 0.03
CA THR A 139 13.89 -0.49 1.26
C THR A 139 15.15 0.32 1.00
N VAL A 140 15.47 1.25 1.93
CA VAL A 140 16.72 2.03 1.91
C VAL A 140 17.71 1.32 2.83
N ASN A 141 18.87 0.96 2.30
CA ASN A 141 19.87 0.15 2.99
C ASN A 141 21.18 0.93 3.26
N ASP A 142 21.31 2.16 2.78
CA ASP A 142 22.56 2.93 2.77
C ASP A 142 23.05 3.31 4.18
N PHE A 143 22.13 3.36 5.15
CA PHE A 143 22.45 3.73 6.54
C PHE A 143 23.18 2.63 7.33
N LEU A 144 23.22 1.40 6.82
CA LEU A 144 23.75 0.26 7.58
C LEU A 144 25.26 0.20 7.68
N GLY A 145 25.99 0.95 6.83
CA GLY A 145 27.47 0.95 6.82
C GLY A 145 28.11 -0.42 6.50
N THR A 146 27.31 -1.46 6.29
CA THR A 146 27.75 -2.80 5.87
C THR A 146 26.88 -3.33 4.74
N LYS A 147 27.48 -4.11 3.84
CA LYS A 147 26.72 -4.75 2.76
C LYS A 147 26.01 -5.99 3.29
N LEU A 148 24.70 -5.96 3.26
CA LEU A 148 23.84 -7.11 3.50
C LEU A 148 23.46 -7.78 2.18
N GLU A 149 23.23 -9.08 2.22
CA GLU A 149 22.61 -9.76 1.08
C GLU A 149 21.17 -9.30 0.90
N LEU A 150 20.82 -8.93 -0.31
CA LEU A 150 19.48 -8.48 -0.68
C LEU A 150 18.83 -9.48 -1.64
N ASP A 151 17.51 -9.50 -1.65
CA ASP A 151 16.74 -10.19 -2.67
C ASP A 151 16.67 -9.35 -3.97
N ARG A 152 16.02 -9.90 -5.00
CA ARG A 152 15.84 -9.21 -6.30
C ARG A 152 15.00 -7.94 -6.23
N TRP A 153 14.33 -7.68 -5.11
CA TRP A 153 13.51 -6.49 -4.88
C TRP A 153 14.16 -5.48 -3.93
N GLY A 154 15.37 -5.77 -3.45
CA GLY A 154 16.12 -4.90 -2.54
C GLY A 154 15.81 -5.14 -1.06
N ASN A 155 15.01 -6.15 -0.68
CA ASN A 155 14.77 -6.49 0.71
C ASN A 155 15.94 -7.29 1.29
N VAL A 156 16.19 -7.13 2.58
CA VAL A 156 17.27 -7.86 3.25
C VAL A 156 16.95 -9.35 3.34
N ARG A 157 17.88 -10.19 2.90
CA ARG A 157 17.78 -11.64 3.04
C ARG A 157 18.17 -12.07 4.46
N VAL A 158 17.37 -12.95 5.02
CA VAL A 158 17.63 -13.55 6.34
C VAL A 158 17.53 -15.06 6.27
N GLY A 159 18.26 -15.72 7.17
CA GLY A 159 18.12 -17.16 7.41
C GLY A 159 16.79 -17.49 8.11
N VAL A 160 16.56 -18.78 8.32
CA VAL A 160 15.37 -19.29 9.03
C VAL A 160 15.27 -18.79 10.47
N ASP A 161 16.37 -18.36 11.04
CA ASP A 161 16.49 -17.76 12.38
C ASP A 161 16.27 -16.24 12.40
N GLY A 162 16.12 -15.61 11.25
CA GLY A 162 15.99 -14.17 11.10
C GLY A 162 17.33 -13.42 11.08
N MET A 163 18.47 -14.14 11.11
CA MET A 163 19.80 -13.54 11.03
C MET A 163 20.11 -13.15 9.57
N THR A 164 20.71 -11.99 9.39
CA THR A 164 21.18 -11.50 8.08
C THR A 164 22.49 -12.19 7.68
N SER A 165 23.06 -11.84 6.54
CA SER A 165 24.41 -12.27 6.12
C SER A 165 25.50 -11.77 7.07
N HIS A 166 25.21 -10.81 7.94
CA HIS A 166 26.13 -10.32 8.98
C HIS A 166 25.80 -10.98 10.33
N LYS A 167 26.76 -11.74 10.89
CA LYS A 167 26.58 -12.48 12.14
C LYS A 167 26.20 -11.55 13.29
N GLY A 168 25.14 -11.91 14.01
CA GLY A 168 24.61 -11.14 15.14
C GLY A 168 23.68 -9.98 14.75
N MET A 169 23.46 -9.75 13.45
CA MET A 169 22.50 -8.78 12.94
C MET A 169 21.25 -9.53 12.48
N PHE A 170 20.08 -9.09 12.97
CA PHE A 170 18.80 -9.70 12.65
C PHE A 170 17.89 -8.66 11.99
N ALA A 171 17.00 -9.12 11.12
CA ALA A 171 16.02 -8.26 10.48
C ALA A 171 14.63 -8.91 10.46
N ALA A 172 13.59 -8.09 10.49
CA ALA A 172 12.20 -8.53 10.50
C ALA A 172 11.26 -7.51 9.83
N GLY A 173 10.00 -7.91 9.68
CA GLY A 173 8.94 -7.05 9.15
C GLY A 173 9.10 -6.73 7.67
N ASP A 174 8.68 -5.54 7.28
CA ASP A 174 8.68 -5.10 5.89
C ASP A 174 10.09 -4.98 5.29
N TYR A 175 11.10 -4.83 6.13
CA TYR A 175 12.49 -4.78 5.71
C TYR A 175 13.00 -6.11 5.11
N VAL A 176 12.33 -7.22 5.45
CA VAL A 176 12.63 -8.57 4.95
C VAL A 176 11.58 -9.04 3.93
N ASN A 177 10.32 -8.79 4.22
CA ASN A 177 9.21 -9.35 3.44
C ASN A 177 8.68 -8.39 2.36
N GLY A 178 9.19 -7.15 2.30
CA GLY A 178 8.55 -6.06 1.57
C GLY A 178 7.31 -5.53 2.28
N ALA A 179 6.66 -4.52 1.70
CA ALA A 179 5.48 -3.88 2.29
C ALA A 179 4.37 -4.90 2.60
N SER A 180 3.92 -4.91 3.85
CA SER A 180 2.94 -5.86 4.38
C SER A 180 1.95 -5.16 5.32
N THR A 181 1.14 -5.93 6.06
CA THR A 181 0.28 -5.37 7.10
C THR A 181 1.03 -5.21 8.42
N VAL A 182 0.60 -4.25 9.25
CA VAL A 182 1.14 -4.05 10.60
C VAL A 182 1.11 -5.35 11.42
N VAL A 183 0.04 -6.12 11.31
CA VAL A 183 -0.10 -7.41 12.02
C VAL A 183 0.98 -8.40 11.60
N GLN A 184 1.28 -8.48 10.30
CA GLN A 184 2.34 -9.36 9.78
C GLN A 184 3.72 -8.88 10.22
N ALA A 185 4.00 -7.58 10.14
CA ALA A 185 5.27 -7.00 10.57
C ALA A 185 5.54 -7.24 12.07
N VAL A 186 4.55 -6.98 12.92
CA VAL A 186 4.61 -7.24 14.38
C VAL A 186 4.77 -8.73 14.67
N GLY A 187 4.01 -9.58 13.99
CA GLY A 187 4.10 -11.04 14.14
C GLY A 187 5.50 -11.56 13.79
N HIS A 188 6.07 -11.08 12.67
CA HIS A 188 7.43 -11.44 12.25
C HIS A 188 8.47 -10.93 13.27
N GLY A 189 8.39 -9.66 13.68
CA GLY A 189 9.27 -9.10 14.71
C GLY A 189 9.26 -9.90 16.02
N ARG A 190 8.07 -10.33 16.49
CA ARG A 190 7.93 -11.19 17.66
C ARG A 190 8.61 -12.55 17.48
N GLN A 191 8.55 -13.15 16.29
CA GLN A 191 9.23 -14.41 16.01
C GLN A 191 10.75 -14.24 16.04
N VAL A 192 11.27 -13.20 15.39
CA VAL A 192 12.70 -12.90 15.34
C VAL A 192 13.23 -12.57 16.74
N ALA A 193 12.51 -11.81 17.55
CA ALA A 193 12.90 -11.53 18.93
C ALA A 193 13.09 -12.81 19.78
N LYS A 194 12.24 -13.83 19.60
CA LYS A 194 12.41 -15.12 20.27
C LYS A 194 13.67 -15.87 19.80
N ARG A 195 14.04 -15.71 18.54
CA ARG A 195 15.24 -16.32 17.96
C ARG A 195 16.51 -15.61 18.41
N ILE A 196 16.47 -14.28 18.54
CA ILE A 196 17.54 -13.48 19.15
C ILE A 196 17.80 -13.94 20.59
N ASP A 197 16.73 -14.10 21.40
CA ASP A 197 16.82 -14.58 22.77
C ASP A 197 17.46 -15.98 22.80
N ALA A 198 17.03 -16.90 21.95
CA ALA A 198 17.61 -18.25 21.86
C ALA A 198 19.09 -18.22 21.46
N TRP A 199 19.46 -17.36 20.51
CA TRP A 199 20.84 -17.20 20.06
C TRP A 199 21.75 -16.64 21.16
N LEU A 200 21.29 -15.59 21.89
CA LEU A 200 22.04 -15.00 23.00
C LEU A 200 22.19 -15.94 24.17
N MET A 201 21.16 -16.71 24.47
CA MET A 201 21.15 -17.64 25.60
C MET A 201 21.82 -19.01 25.31
N GLY A 202 22.18 -19.27 24.05
CA GLY A 202 22.76 -20.56 23.61
C GLY A 202 21.79 -21.74 23.77
N ARG A 203 20.48 -21.48 23.87
CA ARG A 203 19.47 -22.53 24.08
C ARG A 203 18.15 -22.18 23.41
N GLU A 204 17.46 -23.14 22.85
CA GLU A 204 16.09 -22.96 22.38
C GLU A 204 15.11 -22.73 23.55
N ARG A 205 14.19 -21.79 23.39
CA ARG A 205 13.08 -21.64 24.32
C ARG A 205 12.18 -22.88 24.25
N ARG A 206 11.72 -23.34 25.40
CA ARG A 206 10.66 -24.35 25.46
C ARG A 206 9.44 -23.82 24.69
N LYS A 207 9.02 -24.59 23.69
CA LYS A 207 7.78 -24.28 22.96
C LYS A 207 6.63 -24.39 23.95
N GLN A 208 5.89 -23.30 24.11
CA GLN A 208 4.62 -23.35 24.83
C GLN A 208 3.61 -24.05 23.91
N VAL A 209 3.30 -25.30 24.24
CA VAL A 209 2.31 -26.07 23.48
C VAL A 209 0.94 -25.76 24.08
N VAL A 210 0.13 -25.08 23.33
CA VAL A 210 -1.30 -24.90 23.65
C VAL A 210 -2.06 -26.04 22.98
N ARG A 211 -2.67 -26.89 23.80
CA ARG A 211 -3.56 -27.95 23.31
C ARG A 211 -4.94 -27.35 23.10
N ILE A 212 -5.38 -27.25 21.86
CA ILE A 212 -6.75 -26.91 21.53
C ILE A 212 -7.57 -28.19 21.63
N VAL A 213 -8.50 -28.24 22.60
CA VAL A 213 -9.45 -29.33 22.72
C VAL A 213 -10.73 -28.92 22.00
N PRO A 214 -11.12 -29.61 20.91
CA PRO A 214 -12.40 -29.34 20.25
C PRO A 214 -13.52 -29.68 21.25
N VAL A 215 -14.53 -28.82 21.31
CA VAL A 215 -15.74 -29.06 22.10
C VAL A 215 -16.84 -29.36 21.09
N ASP A 216 -17.47 -30.53 21.19
CA ASP A 216 -18.50 -31.00 20.27
C ASP A 216 -19.75 -30.11 20.28
N LYS A 217 -20.03 -29.43 21.40
CA LYS A 217 -21.08 -28.44 21.52
C LYS A 217 -20.51 -27.22 22.23
N PRO A 218 -20.23 -26.11 21.51
CA PRO A 218 -19.88 -24.86 22.15
C PRO A 218 -21.05 -24.43 23.04
N LEU A 219 -20.79 -24.31 24.35
CA LEU A 219 -21.72 -23.73 25.33
C LEU A 219 -21.85 -22.23 25.00
N ARG A 220 -22.64 -21.91 24.00
CA ARG A 220 -23.08 -20.53 23.74
C ARG A 220 -24.34 -20.28 24.52
N GLU A 221 -24.25 -19.67 25.69
CA GLU A 221 -25.37 -19.26 26.48
C GLU A 221 -26.20 -18.14 25.82
N ARG A 222 -25.64 -17.48 24.82
CA ARG A 222 -26.26 -16.40 24.06
C ARG A 222 -25.95 -16.51 22.57
N ALA A 223 -26.98 -16.21 21.76
CA ALA A 223 -26.89 -16.22 20.30
C ALA A 223 -26.16 -14.95 19.76
N PHE A 224 -24.87 -14.83 19.98
CA PHE A 224 -24.09 -13.69 19.50
C PHE A 224 -24.05 -13.60 17.97
N ASP A 225 -24.36 -14.68 17.26
CA ASP A 225 -24.38 -14.73 15.79
C ASP A 225 -25.49 -13.83 15.19
N PHE A 226 -26.49 -13.42 15.98
CA PHE A 226 -27.56 -12.52 15.55
C PHE A 226 -27.25 -11.03 15.82
N ILE A 227 -26.13 -10.72 16.45
CA ILE A 227 -25.71 -9.33 16.63
C ILE A 227 -25.18 -8.84 15.29
N PRO A 228 -25.84 -7.85 14.65
CA PRO A 228 -25.34 -7.31 13.39
C PRO A 228 -23.93 -6.71 13.59
N ARG A 229 -23.10 -6.82 12.54
CA ARG A 229 -21.77 -6.19 12.55
C ARG A 229 -21.91 -4.72 12.91
N GLN A 230 -21.24 -4.32 13.96
CA GLN A 230 -21.17 -2.92 14.35
C GLN A 230 -20.17 -2.20 13.43
N HIS A 231 -20.61 -1.09 12.87
CA HIS A 231 -19.74 -0.22 12.11
C HIS A 231 -19.11 0.81 13.04
N MET A 232 -17.84 1.10 12.79
CA MET A 232 -17.15 2.16 13.53
C MET A 232 -17.85 3.50 13.23
N PRO A 233 -18.20 4.30 14.25
CA PRO A 233 -18.75 5.63 14.01
C PRO A 233 -17.75 6.46 13.15
N THR A 234 -18.27 7.06 12.11
CA THR A 234 -17.48 7.94 11.23
C THR A 234 -18.14 9.31 11.15
N ALA A 235 -17.34 10.35 11.05
CA ALA A 235 -17.85 11.70 10.79
C ALA A 235 -18.67 11.75 9.50
N GLY A 236 -19.60 12.67 9.41
CA GLY A 236 -20.41 12.88 8.20
C GLY A 236 -19.52 13.18 6.98
N LEU A 237 -19.99 12.79 5.78
CA LEU A 237 -19.19 12.95 4.56
C LEU A 237 -18.76 14.41 4.34
N ALA A 238 -19.67 15.37 4.54
CA ALA A 238 -19.39 16.79 4.39
C ALA A 238 -18.32 17.29 5.38
N GLU A 239 -18.35 16.81 6.62
CA GLU A 239 -17.39 17.17 7.65
C GLU A 239 -15.99 16.62 7.34
N ARG A 240 -15.87 15.34 7.03
CA ARG A 240 -14.58 14.69 6.78
C ARG A 240 -13.94 15.08 5.43
N THR A 241 -14.69 15.58 4.46
CA THR A 241 -14.13 16.11 3.21
C THR A 241 -13.65 17.57 3.34
N GLN A 242 -14.02 18.26 4.42
CA GLN A 242 -13.55 19.61 4.74
C GLN A 242 -12.43 19.63 5.78
N SER A 243 -12.10 18.51 6.37
CA SER A 243 -11.08 18.38 7.41
C SER A 243 -10.04 17.34 7.06
N MET A 244 -8.81 17.61 7.45
CA MET A 244 -7.68 16.68 7.34
C MET A 244 -7.50 15.79 8.59
N THR A 245 -8.33 15.99 9.63
CA THR A 245 -8.34 15.21 10.88
C THR A 245 -9.38 14.10 10.83
#